data_c50a3a6174ff6a475a3c777200fb62a3
#
_entry.id   c50a3a6174ff6a475a3c777200fb62a3
#
_cell.length_a   1.000
_cell.length_b   1.000
_cell.length_c   1.000
_cell.angle_alpha   90.00
_cell.angle_beta   90.00
_cell.angle_gamma   90.00
#
_symmetry.space_group_name_H-M   'P 1'
#
loop_
_entity.id
_entity.type
_entity.pdbx_description
1 polymer ?
#
loop_
_entity_poly.entity_id
_entity_poly.type
_entity_poly.pdbx_seq_one_letter_code
_entity_poly.pdbx_strand_id
1 'polypeptide(L)'
;MDYIISSEGIPHCDECGGIIKPEVVLYGENLDEDVLKGAIRAIQRADMLMVIGTSLVVYPAAGLVGYFTGRVTALVNKSSTYFDSQADILINEDCEKVALWLDENLNL
;
A
#
# COMPACT_ATOMS: atom_id res chain seq x y z
N MET A 1 15.33 14.07 -1.27
CA MET A 1 15.90 12.70 -1.17
C MET A 1 17.42 12.73 -1.27
N ASP A 2 17.98 13.47 -2.19
CA ASP A 2 19.43 13.56 -2.47
C ASP A 2 20.27 13.97 -1.25
N TYR A 3 19.76 14.92 -0.44
CA TYR A 3 20.41 15.37 0.79
C TYR A 3 20.62 14.21 1.80
N ILE A 4 19.65 13.32 1.97
CA ILE A 4 19.75 12.16 2.87
C ILE A 4 20.74 11.13 2.33
N ILE A 5 20.71 10.90 1.01
CA ILE A 5 21.58 9.92 0.35
C ILE A 5 23.04 10.37 0.37
N SER A 6 23.29 11.67 0.25
CA SER A 6 24.64 12.26 0.24
C SER A 6 25.23 12.55 1.62
N SER A 7 24.43 12.43 2.69
CA SER A 7 24.93 12.71 4.04
C SER A 7 25.82 11.59 4.58
N GLU A 8 26.94 11.98 5.19
CA GLU A 8 27.77 11.06 5.95
C GLU A 8 27.24 10.96 7.39
N GLY A 9 26.61 9.82 7.75
CA GLY A 9 26.01 9.59 9.06
C GLY A 9 24.55 10.04 9.15
N ILE A 10 24.12 10.53 10.33
CA ILE A 10 22.74 10.96 10.56
C ILE A 10 22.57 12.37 10.02
N PRO A 11 21.66 12.59 9.03
CA PRO A 11 21.44 13.91 8.46
C PRO A 11 20.73 14.85 9.45
N HIS A 12 21.20 16.09 9.52
CA HIS A 12 20.62 17.14 10.36
C HIS A 12 20.19 18.34 9.53
N CYS A 13 19.14 19.05 10.00
CA CYS A 13 18.70 20.28 9.36
C CYS A 13 19.70 21.41 9.58
N ASP A 14 20.08 22.11 8.51
CA ASP A 14 21.04 23.21 8.56
C ASP A 14 20.51 24.45 9.33
N GLU A 15 19.16 24.58 9.44
CA GLU A 15 18.54 25.72 10.12
C GLU A 15 18.35 25.46 11.61
N CYS A 16 17.87 24.27 12.02
CA CYS A 16 17.49 24.00 13.41
C CYS A 16 18.31 22.89 14.08
N GLY A 17 19.19 22.21 13.36
CA GLY A 17 19.99 21.09 13.88
C GLY A 17 19.20 19.80 14.17
N GLY A 18 17.89 19.79 13.89
CA GLY A 18 17.04 18.61 14.10
C GLY A 18 17.40 17.46 13.16
N ILE A 19 17.21 16.22 13.61
CA ILE A 19 17.44 15.02 12.79
C ILE A 19 16.44 15.00 11.62
N ILE A 20 16.94 14.76 10.42
CA ILE A 20 16.12 14.56 9.23
C ILE A 20 15.99 13.06 8.97
N LYS A 21 14.75 12.56 8.85
CA LYS A 21 14.47 11.21 8.39
C LYS A 21 13.45 11.24 7.25
N PRO A 22 13.44 10.23 6.36
CA PRO A 22 12.34 10.08 5.40
C PRO A 22 11.00 9.94 6.13
N GLU A 23 9.93 10.44 5.52
CA GLU A 23 8.56 10.27 6.02
C GLU A 23 8.06 8.85 5.70
N VAL A 24 8.68 7.88 6.36
CA VAL A 24 8.34 6.45 6.26
C VAL A 24 8.04 5.91 7.64
N VAL A 25 7.12 4.96 7.72
CA VAL A 25 6.82 4.23 8.96
C VAL A 25 7.79 3.05 9.05
N LEU A 26 8.61 3.04 10.09
CA LEU A 26 9.55 1.95 10.38
C LEU A 26 8.89 0.87 11.23
N TYR A 27 9.51 -0.33 11.26
CA TYR A 27 9.09 -1.38 12.19
C TYR A 27 9.19 -0.88 13.65
N GLY A 28 8.09 -1.06 14.40
CA GLY A 28 7.98 -0.57 15.78
C GLY A 28 7.38 0.84 15.90
N GLU A 29 7.20 1.56 14.80
CA GLU A 29 6.45 2.82 14.77
C GLU A 29 4.96 2.55 14.51
N ASN A 30 4.10 3.34 15.15
CA ASN A 30 2.67 3.30 14.89
C ASN A 30 2.33 4.00 13.57
N LEU A 31 1.34 3.48 12.86
CA LEU A 31 0.74 4.21 11.74
C LEU A 31 0.03 5.46 12.26
N ASP A 32 0.03 6.51 11.44
CA ASP A 32 -0.77 7.70 11.71
C ASP A 32 -2.26 7.31 11.79
N GLU A 33 -2.90 7.62 12.92
CA GLU A 33 -4.29 7.23 13.18
C GLU A 33 -5.28 7.88 12.20
N ASP A 34 -5.05 9.11 11.78
CA ASP A 34 -5.96 9.81 10.87
C ASP A 34 -5.86 9.25 9.46
N VAL A 35 -4.64 8.88 9.02
CA VAL A 35 -4.41 8.16 7.77
C VAL A 35 -5.09 6.79 7.81
N LEU A 36 -4.92 6.04 8.90
CA LEU A 36 -5.55 4.73 9.05
C LEU A 36 -7.09 4.81 9.06
N LYS A 37 -7.65 5.74 9.82
CA LYS A 37 -9.10 6.00 9.86
C LYS A 37 -9.64 6.46 8.49
N GLY A 38 -8.85 7.24 7.77
CA GLY A 38 -9.16 7.69 6.41
C GLY A 38 -9.22 6.49 5.44
N ALA A 39 -8.22 5.62 5.47
CA ALA A 39 -8.16 4.41 4.65
C ALA A 39 -9.34 3.47 4.92
N ILE A 40 -9.64 3.21 6.20
CA ILE A 40 -10.80 2.37 6.59
C ILE A 40 -12.10 2.93 6.02
N ARG A 41 -12.33 4.25 6.19
CA ARG A 41 -13.53 4.89 5.65
C ARG A 41 -13.63 4.80 4.12
N ALA A 42 -12.51 4.95 3.42
CA ALA A 42 -12.47 4.83 1.96
C ALA A 42 -12.82 3.39 1.52
N ILE A 43 -12.21 2.39 2.16
CA ILE A 43 -12.45 0.97 1.89
C ILE A 43 -13.92 0.59 2.15
N GLN A 44 -14.50 1.05 3.27
CA GLN A 44 -15.90 0.77 3.60
C GLN A 44 -16.92 1.38 2.62
N ARG A 45 -16.53 2.44 1.91
CA ARG A 45 -17.39 3.15 0.95
C ARG A 45 -17.18 2.71 -0.49
N ALA A 46 -16.16 1.89 -0.73
CA ALA A 46 -15.83 1.42 -2.08
C ALA A 46 -16.77 0.30 -2.53
N ASP A 47 -17.13 0.30 -3.80
CA ASP A 47 -17.88 -0.78 -4.43
C ASP A 47 -16.98 -1.93 -4.86
N MET A 48 -15.69 -1.64 -5.11
CA MET A 48 -14.66 -2.58 -5.48
C MET A 48 -13.38 -2.30 -4.68
N LEU A 49 -12.72 -3.34 -4.21
CA LEU A 49 -11.40 -3.29 -3.61
C LEU A 49 -10.39 -4.03 -4.49
N MET A 50 -9.35 -3.33 -4.93
CA MET A 50 -8.24 -3.94 -5.63
C MET A 50 -7.00 -3.99 -4.72
N VAL A 51 -6.47 -5.18 -4.52
CA VAL A 51 -5.26 -5.43 -3.73
C VAL A 51 -4.14 -5.81 -4.69
N ILE A 52 -3.04 -5.05 -4.70
CA ILE A 52 -2.01 -5.16 -5.73
C ILE A 52 -0.62 -5.26 -5.09
N GLY A 53 0.19 -6.23 -5.55
CA GLY A 53 1.62 -6.31 -5.26
C GLY A 53 1.99 -6.48 -3.79
N THR A 54 1.16 -7.17 -3.01
CA THR A 54 1.39 -7.39 -1.58
C THR A 54 1.18 -8.84 -1.18
N SER A 55 1.99 -9.32 -0.24
CA SER A 55 1.82 -10.64 0.38
C SER A 55 0.72 -10.67 1.46
N LEU A 56 0.18 -9.51 1.84
CA LEU A 56 -0.84 -9.34 2.89
C LEU A 56 -0.43 -9.90 4.28
N VAL A 57 0.86 -9.89 4.61
CA VAL A 57 1.38 -10.42 5.89
C VAL A 57 1.78 -9.33 6.89
N VAL A 58 1.90 -8.07 6.45
CA VAL A 58 2.36 -6.95 7.29
C VAL A 58 1.17 -6.22 7.91
N TYR A 59 0.98 -6.41 9.21
CA TYR A 59 -0.05 -5.72 9.98
C TYR A 59 0.43 -4.36 10.52
N PRO A 60 -0.49 -3.36 10.68
CA PRO A 60 -1.95 -3.45 10.55
C PRO A 60 -2.47 -3.33 9.11
N ALA A 61 -1.64 -2.96 8.11
CA ALA A 61 -2.07 -2.73 6.73
C ALA A 61 -2.79 -3.93 6.10
N ALA A 62 -2.28 -5.16 6.31
CA ALA A 62 -2.92 -6.39 5.84
C ALA A 62 -4.35 -6.58 6.35
N GLY A 63 -4.65 -6.07 7.56
CA GLY A 63 -5.99 -6.14 8.15
C GLY A 63 -7.02 -5.22 7.49
N LEU A 64 -6.59 -4.25 6.67
CA LEU A 64 -7.50 -3.28 6.03
C LEU A 64 -8.49 -3.96 5.07
N VAL A 65 -8.12 -5.06 4.43
CA VAL A 65 -9.01 -5.81 3.54
C VAL A 65 -10.28 -6.29 4.26
N GLY A 66 -10.20 -6.56 5.57
CA GLY A 66 -11.32 -7.00 6.38
C GLY A 66 -12.41 -5.94 6.61
N TYR A 67 -12.13 -4.67 6.31
CA TYR A 67 -13.13 -3.60 6.40
C TYR A 67 -13.94 -3.41 5.12
N PHE A 68 -13.58 -4.10 4.04
CA PHE A 68 -14.32 -4.03 2.80
C PHE A 68 -15.65 -4.77 2.88
N THR A 69 -16.73 -4.11 2.48
CA THR A 69 -18.10 -4.64 2.47
C THR A 69 -18.77 -4.45 1.10
N GLY A 70 -17.99 -4.05 0.10
CA GLY A 70 -18.47 -3.85 -1.26
C GLY A 70 -18.72 -5.16 -2.02
N ARG A 71 -18.83 -5.07 -3.33
CA ARG A 71 -19.30 -6.19 -4.15
C ARG A 71 -18.22 -7.04 -4.77
N VAL A 72 -17.04 -6.48 -5.04
CA VAL A 72 -16.00 -7.15 -5.82
C VAL A 72 -14.64 -6.91 -5.19
N THR A 73 -13.92 -7.99 -4.94
CA THR A 73 -12.51 -7.96 -4.59
C THR A 73 -11.66 -8.48 -5.74
N ALA A 74 -10.64 -7.73 -6.12
CA ALA A 74 -9.64 -8.16 -7.09
C ALA A 74 -8.26 -8.23 -6.41
N LEU A 75 -7.55 -9.33 -6.62
CA LEU A 75 -6.18 -9.52 -6.15
C LEU A 75 -5.23 -9.71 -7.33
N VAL A 76 -4.26 -8.81 -7.43
CA VAL A 76 -3.20 -8.86 -8.43
C VAL A 76 -1.87 -9.08 -7.71
N ASN A 77 -1.30 -10.26 -7.78
CA ASN A 77 -0.04 -10.58 -7.14
C ASN A 77 0.67 -11.74 -7.82
N LYS A 78 2.01 -11.69 -7.94
CA LYS A 78 2.80 -12.77 -8.54
C LYS A 78 2.73 -14.08 -7.76
N SER A 79 2.74 -13.97 -6.44
CA SER A 79 2.77 -15.12 -5.53
C SER A 79 1.39 -15.29 -4.87
N SER A 80 1.06 -16.53 -4.56
CA SER A 80 -0.15 -16.84 -3.81
C SER A 80 -0.12 -16.22 -2.41
N THR A 81 -1.30 -15.81 -1.95
CA THR A 81 -1.54 -15.24 -0.62
C THR A 81 -2.65 -16.01 0.09
N TYR A 82 -2.81 -15.80 1.38
CA TYR A 82 -3.96 -16.38 2.10
C TYR A 82 -5.32 -15.81 1.64
N PHE A 83 -5.31 -14.68 0.93
CA PHE A 83 -6.50 -14.00 0.46
C PHE A 83 -7.00 -14.51 -0.90
N ASP A 84 -6.20 -15.31 -1.62
CA ASP A 84 -6.52 -15.82 -2.97
C ASP A 84 -7.92 -16.44 -3.05
N SER A 85 -8.28 -17.25 -2.03
CA SER A 85 -9.58 -17.93 -1.98
C SER A 85 -10.77 -17.03 -1.64
N GLN A 86 -10.51 -15.78 -1.25
CA GLN A 86 -11.53 -14.79 -0.89
C GLN A 86 -11.72 -13.74 -1.99
N ALA A 87 -10.79 -13.66 -2.94
CA ALA A 87 -10.88 -12.72 -4.06
C ALA A 87 -11.85 -13.23 -5.12
N ASP A 88 -12.74 -12.34 -5.59
CA ASP A 88 -13.65 -12.64 -6.71
C ASP A 88 -12.89 -12.70 -8.03
N ILE A 89 -11.83 -11.89 -8.16
CA ILE A 89 -10.95 -11.84 -9.32
C ILE A 89 -9.52 -12.07 -8.83
N LEU A 90 -8.88 -13.14 -9.29
CA LEU A 90 -7.49 -13.45 -8.99
C LEU A 90 -6.64 -13.37 -10.25
N ILE A 91 -5.62 -12.52 -10.23
CA ILE A 91 -4.67 -12.35 -11.34
C ILE A 91 -3.26 -12.60 -10.80
N ASN A 92 -2.70 -13.78 -11.12
CA ASN A 92 -1.34 -14.15 -10.76
C ASN A 92 -0.35 -13.64 -11.81
N GLU A 93 -0.13 -12.33 -11.84
CA GLU A 93 0.76 -11.69 -12.81
C GLU A 93 1.49 -10.49 -12.15
N ASP A 94 2.46 -9.96 -12.88
CA ASP A 94 3.13 -8.70 -12.55
C ASP A 94 2.16 -7.54 -12.55
N CYS A 95 2.17 -6.75 -11.48
CA CYS A 95 1.29 -5.59 -11.36
C CYS A 95 1.53 -4.53 -12.45
N GLU A 96 2.77 -4.38 -12.94
CA GLU A 96 3.09 -3.48 -14.04
C GLU A 96 2.39 -3.91 -15.33
N LYS A 97 2.44 -5.21 -15.66
CA LYS A 97 1.77 -5.74 -16.86
C LYS A 97 0.25 -5.55 -16.78
N VAL A 98 -0.34 -5.79 -15.60
CA VAL A 98 -1.78 -5.60 -15.39
C VAL A 98 -2.13 -4.12 -15.51
N ALA A 99 -1.33 -3.21 -14.94
CA ALA A 99 -1.54 -1.78 -15.05
C ALA A 99 -1.49 -1.29 -16.50
N LEU A 100 -0.48 -1.72 -17.26
CA LEU A 100 -0.36 -1.39 -18.68
C LEU A 100 -1.56 -1.90 -19.49
N TRP A 101 -1.99 -3.14 -19.23
CA TRP A 101 -3.17 -3.70 -19.90
C TRP A 101 -4.46 -2.93 -19.58
N LEU A 102 -4.63 -2.49 -18.32
CA LEU A 102 -5.78 -1.67 -17.91
C LEU A 102 -5.76 -0.31 -18.60
N ASP A 103 -4.60 0.36 -18.66
CA ASP A 103 -4.43 1.64 -19.35
C ASP A 103 -4.80 1.55 -20.83
N GLU A 104 -4.29 0.53 -21.53
CA GLU A 104 -4.57 0.29 -22.94
C GLU A 104 -6.04 -0.03 -23.27
N ASN A 105 -6.74 -0.70 -22.35
CA ASN A 105 -8.09 -1.23 -22.62
C ASN A 105 -9.22 -0.42 -21.99
N LEU A 106 -8.95 0.39 -20.96
CA LEU A 106 -9.97 1.17 -20.27
C LEU A 106 -9.91 2.67 -20.62
N ASN A 107 -8.91 3.14 -21.39
CA ASN A 107 -8.70 4.56 -21.72
C ASN A 107 -8.72 5.45 -20.45
N LEU A 108 -7.99 5.03 -19.42
CA LEU A 108 -7.87 5.73 -18.14
C LEU A 108 -6.93 6.93 -18.24
#